data_891bde86ce70283e212afb42400c1e1e
#
_entry.id   891bde86ce70283e212afb42400c1e1e
#
_cell.length_a   1.000
_cell.length_b   1.000
_cell.length_c   1.000
_cell.angle_alpha   90.00
_cell.angle_beta   90.00
_cell.angle_gamma   90.00
#
_symmetry.space_group_name_H-M   'P 1'
#
loop_
_entity.id
_entity.type
_entity.pdbx_description
1 polymer ?
#
loop_
_entity_poly.entity_id
_entity_poly.type
_entity_poly.pdbx_seq_one_letter_code
_entity_poly.pdbx_strand_id
1 'polypeptide(L)'
;METVTFEILNSTFSEARISPYLKNGDTPKQVLAKYNANIMLSEAMIPTLHYLEICLRNRIDQVLRKYYTPNWLMNPSHNLIIPEQDTKKINEIIAKVQRENKRNASHDDIVAQMTFGFWCSFFHRRYDPIIWHRKDTFKIIFPNLPRTNRKRSYIEGKILKIKEIRNRIAHHEPVWNRKISILNAHSMCHELIDAMSSDAIKMLKMIDKFPQVYESIHHDS
;
A
#
# COMPACT_ATOMS: atom_id res chain seq x y z
N MET A 1 37.44 3.62 -11.00
CA MET A 1 36.35 3.26 -10.11
C MET A 1 36.99 2.67 -8.83
N GLU A 2 36.79 3.29 -7.68
CA GLU A 2 37.27 2.75 -6.40
C GLU A 2 36.70 1.36 -6.20
N THR A 3 37.55 0.47 -5.65
CA THR A 3 37.17 -0.94 -5.44
C THR A 3 36.20 -1.00 -4.27
N VAL A 4 34.94 -1.39 -4.48
CA VAL A 4 33.96 -1.61 -3.41
C VAL A 4 34.43 -2.75 -2.51
N THR A 5 34.56 -2.51 -1.21
CA THR A 5 34.90 -3.51 -0.17
C THR A 5 33.74 -3.69 0.80
N PHE A 6 33.77 -4.79 1.60
CA PHE A 6 32.79 -4.99 2.68
C PHE A 6 32.91 -3.92 3.76
N GLU A 7 34.08 -3.40 4.02
CA GLU A 7 34.30 -2.31 4.97
C GLU A 7 33.58 -1.03 4.52
N ILE A 8 33.68 -0.67 3.22
CA ILE A 8 32.96 0.47 2.64
C ILE A 8 31.45 0.24 2.73
N LEU A 9 30.93 -0.95 2.39
CA LEU A 9 29.52 -1.24 2.46
C LEU A 9 28.98 -1.13 3.91
N ASN A 10 29.73 -1.69 4.88
CA ASN A 10 29.32 -1.68 6.27
C ASN A 10 29.42 -0.30 6.92
N SER A 11 30.42 0.50 6.57
CA SER A 11 30.54 1.89 7.06
C SER A 11 29.47 2.82 6.47
N THR A 12 29.05 2.57 5.22
CA THR A 12 28.06 3.40 4.52
C THR A 12 26.62 3.03 4.91
N PHE A 13 26.28 1.73 4.94
CA PHE A 13 24.90 1.25 5.08
C PHE A 13 24.62 0.53 6.41
N SER A 14 25.61 0.18 7.17
CA SER A 14 25.66 -0.75 8.32
C SER A 14 25.57 -2.22 7.93
N GLU A 15 26.19 -3.08 8.76
CA GLU A 15 26.16 -4.53 8.60
C GLU A 15 24.72 -5.09 8.62
N ALA A 16 23.89 -4.59 9.54
CA ALA A 16 22.48 -5.01 9.66
C ALA A 16 21.67 -4.72 8.39
N ARG A 17 22.02 -3.66 7.66
CA ARG A 17 21.35 -3.29 6.37
C ARG A 17 21.83 -4.16 5.22
N ILE A 18 23.10 -4.55 5.19
CA ILE A 18 23.73 -5.28 4.09
C ILE A 18 23.58 -6.81 4.23
N SER A 19 23.59 -7.34 5.44
CA SER A 19 23.53 -8.79 5.69
C SER A 19 22.37 -9.53 5.00
N PRO A 20 21.16 -8.96 4.83
CA PRO A 20 20.08 -9.64 4.12
C PRO A 20 20.36 -9.91 2.63
N TYR A 21 21.33 -9.23 2.03
CA TYR A 21 21.73 -9.38 0.62
C TYR A 21 22.94 -10.28 0.45
N LEU A 22 23.64 -10.60 1.53
CA LEU A 22 24.84 -11.43 1.53
C LEU A 22 24.46 -12.92 1.44
N LYS A 23 25.09 -13.64 0.51
CA LYS A 23 25.12 -15.11 0.47
C LYS A 23 26.57 -15.58 0.56
N ASN A 24 26.76 -16.83 1.02
CA ASN A 24 28.10 -17.42 1.08
C ASN A 24 28.80 -17.35 -0.29
N GLY A 25 30.01 -16.79 -0.32
CA GLY A 25 30.81 -16.64 -1.54
C GLY A 25 30.54 -15.38 -2.35
N ASP A 26 29.56 -14.53 -1.95
CA ASP A 26 29.33 -13.27 -2.64
C ASP A 26 30.51 -12.30 -2.48
N THR A 27 30.87 -11.64 -3.56
CA THR A 27 31.79 -10.48 -3.56
C THR A 27 31.04 -9.20 -3.10
N PRO A 28 31.76 -8.17 -2.59
CA PRO A 28 31.14 -6.88 -2.23
C PRO A 28 30.35 -6.25 -3.39
N LYS A 29 30.84 -6.40 -4.62
CA LYS A 29 30.17 -5.91 -5.83
C LYS A 29 28.82 -6.61 -6.07
N GLN A 30 28.76 -7.93 -5.87
CA GLN A 30 27.51 -8.69 -6.00
C GLN A 30 26.50 -8.31 -4.93
N VAL A 31 26.96 -8.11 -3.70
CA VAL A 31 26.06 -7.65 -2.59
C VAL A 31 25.51 -6.25 -2.90
N LEU A 32 26.35 -5.32 -3.37
CA LEU A 32 25.90 -3.99 -3.79
C LEU A 32 24.91 -4.07 -4.95
N ALA A 33 25.14 -4.93 -5.95
CA ALA A 33 24.21 -5.13 -7.06
C ALA A 33 22.84 -5.59 -6.58
N LYS A 34 22.76 -6.54 -5.65
CA LYS A 34 21.51 -7.01 -5.03
C LYS A 34 20.81 -5.90 -4.23
N TYR A 35 21.57 -5.10 -3.48
CA TYR A 35 21.03 -3.95 -2.76
C TYR A 35 20.44 -2.92 -3.70
N ASN A 36 21.15 -2.58 -4.78
CA ASN A 36 20.67 -1.65 -5.80
C ASN A 36 19.44 -2.19 -6.55
N ALA A 37 19.40 -3.49 -6.86
CA ALA A 37 18.24 -4.15 -7.45
C ALA A 37 16.99 -4.03 -6.55
N ASN A 38 17.17 -4.15 -5.22
CA ASN A 38 16.08 -3.92 -4.26
C ASN A 38 15.56 -2.48 -4.30
N ILE A 39 16.43 -1.50 -4.44
CA ILE A 39 16.04 -0.08 -4.58
C ILE A 39 15.25 0.12 -5.88
N MET A 40 15.76 -0.38 -7.00
CA MET A 40 15.10 -0.25 -8.30
C MET A 40 13.71 -0.90 -8.33
N LEU A 41 13.55 -2.09 -7.76
CA LEU A 41 12.25 -2.76 -7.62
C LEU A 41 11.29 -1.98 -6.72
N SER A 42 11.81 -1.44 -5.61
CA SER A 42 11.01 -0.63 -4.68
C SER A 42 10.51 0.64 -5.34
N GLU A 43 11.39 1.35 -6.07
CA GLU A 43 11.03 2.56 -6.83
C GLU A 43 9.98 2.25 -7.90
N ALA A 44 10.19 1.21 -8.70
CA ALA A 44 9.27 0.82 -9.77
C ALA A 44 7.87 0.42 -9.25
N MET A 45 7.77 -0.04 -8.00
CA MET A 45 6.50 -0.42 -7.37
C MET A 45 5.67 0.79 -6.88
N ILE A 46 6.28 1.96 -6.65
CA ILE A 46 5.62 3.13 -6.05
C ILE A 46 4.40 3.59 -6.83
N PRO A 47 4.42 3.75 -8.17
CA PRO A 47 3.25 4.16 -8.93
C PRO A 47 2.06 3.21 -8.74
N THR A 48 2.30 1.92 -8.75
CA THR A 48 1.27 0.87 -8.56
C THR A 48 0.65 0.96 -7.16
N LEU A 49 1.46 1.11 -6.12
CA LEU A 49 0.98 1.28 -4.75
C LEU A 49 0.20 2.57 -4.58
N HIS A 50 0.64 3.67 -5.20
CA HIS A 50 -0.06 4.95 -5.17
C HIS A 50 -1.46 4.84 -5.78
N TYR A 51 -1.59 4.27 -6.98
CA TYR A 51 -2.89 4.06 -7.63
C TYR A 51 -3.82 3.20 -6.79
N LEU A 52 -3.29 2.10 -6.23
CA LEU A 52 -4.08 1.23 -5.34
C LEU A 52 -4.60 1.99 -4.13
N GLU A 53 -3.74 2.74 -3.42
CA GLU A 53 -4.11 3.49 -2.22
C GLU A 53 -5.19 4.52 -2.53
N ILE A 54 -5.02 5.31 -3.59
CA ILE A 54 -5.97 6.36 -3.98
C ILE A 54 -7.33 5.76 -4.40
N CYS A 55 -7.33 4.72 -5.22
CA CYS A 55 -8.56 4.04 -5.62
C CYS A 55 -9.28 3.45 -4.41
N LEU A 56 -8.54 2.74 -3.55
CA LEU A 56 -9.08 2.05 -2.39
C LEU A 56 -9.74 3.05 -1.40
N ARG A 57 -9.02 4.10 -1.02
CA ARG A 57 -9.54 5.10 -0.09
C ARG A 57 -10.81 5.78 -0.62
N ASN A 58 -10.80 6.17 -1.90
CA ASN A 58 -11.94 6.86 -2.51
C ASN A 58 -13.18 5.96 -2.58
N ARG A 59 -13.00 4.67 -2.90
CA ARG A 59 -14.10 3.69 -2.95
C ARG A 59 -14.66 3.38 -1.57
N ILE A 60 -13.83 3.24 -0.55
CA ILE A 60 -14.27 3.03 0.84
C ILE A 60 -15.00 4.29 1.34
N ASP A 61 -14.42 5.47 1.13
CA ASP A 61 -15.04 6.74 1.50
C ASP A 61 -16.42 6.90 0.86
N GLN A 62 -16.56 6.56 -0.43
CA GLN A 62 -17.84 6.58 -1.13
C GLN A 62 -18.90 5.69 -0.46
N VAL A 63 -18.52 4.48 -0.01
CA VAL A 63 -19.42 3.57 0.73
C VAL A 63 -19.85 4.20 2.05
N LEU A 64 -18.90 4.76 2.80
CA LEU A 64 -19.17 5.34 4.11
C LEU A 64 -20.01 6.61 4.00
N ARG A 65 -19.77 7.46 3.03
CA ARG A 65 -20.62 8.63 2.71
C ARG A 65 -22.04 8.20 2.35
N LYS A 66 -22.20 7.13 1.57
CA LYS A 66 -23.52 6.64 1.15
C LYS A 66 -24.36 6.11 2.31
N TYR A 67 -23.73 5.33 3.21
CA TYR A 67 -24.47 4.60 4.24
C TYR A 67 -24.52 5.28 5.61
N TYR A 68 -23.71 6.33 5.80
CA TYR A 68 -23.63 7.06 7.06
C TYR A 68 -23.85 8.55 6.85
N THR A 69 -22.78 9.35 6.80
CA THR A 69 -22.88 10.78 6.55
C THR A 69 -21.83 11.25 5.56
N PRO A 70 -22.06 12.33 4.80
CA PRO A 70 -21.08 12.90 3.90
C PRO A 70 -19.75 13.26 4.58
N ASN A 71 -19.81 13.56 5.88
CA ASN A 71 -18.66 14.00 6.70
C ASN A 71 -18.37 13.02 7.83
N TRP A 72 -18.42 11.71 7.58
CA TRP A 72 -18.29 10.66 8.59
C TRP A 72 -16.98 10.70 9.40
N LEU A 73 -15.91 11.31 8.88
CA LEU A 73 -14.64 11.51 9.60
C LEU A 73 -14.64 12.73 10.51
N MET A 74 -15.56 13.70 10.33
CA MET A 74 -15.53 14.95 11.09
C MET A 74 -15.99 14.79 12.54
N ASN A 75 -16.81 13.78 12.84
CA ASN A 75 -17.30 13.48 14.19
C ASN A 75 -17.12 12.00 14.51
N PRO A 76 -15.88 11.50 14.57
CA PRO A 76 -15.63 10.07 14.73
C PRO A 76 -16.17 9.50 16.05
N SER A 77 -16.24 10.31 17.10
CA SER A 77 -16.79 9.91 18.40
C SER A 77 -18.30 9.65 18.40
N HIS A 78 -19.04 10.22 17.47
CA HIS A 78 -20.47 10.01 17.31
C HIS A 78 -20.81 8.91 16.31
N ASN A 79 -19.81 8.44 15.58
CA ASN A 79 -19.96 7.38 14.61
C ASN A 79 -19.54 6.04 15.22
N LEU A 80 -20.51 5.20 15.56
CA LEU A 80 -20.29 3.80 16.02
C LEU A 80 -19.48 2.93 15.02
N ILE A 81 -19.04 3.52 13.91
CA ILE A 81 -18.33 2.87 12.82
C ILE A 81 -16.84 2.70 13.14
N ILE A 82 -16.26 3.72 13.79
CA ILE A 82 -14.83 3.80 14.01
C ILE A 82 -14.50 3.27 15.41
N PRO A 83 -13.62 2.27 15.53
CA PRO A 83 -13.13 1.84 16.83
C PRO A 83 -12.48 2.99 17.60
N GLU A 84 -12.64 3.01 18.91
CA GLU A 84 -12.14 4.06 19.79
C GLU A 84 -10.64 4.38 19.58
N GLN A 85 -9.84 3.33 19.40
CA GLN A 85 -8.40 3.48 19.12
C GLN A 85 -8.10 4.25 17.84
N ASP A 86 -8.97 4.15 16.81
CA ASP A 86 -8.80 4.85 15.55
C ASP A 86 -9.39 6.27 15.63
N THR A 87 -10.40 6.49 16.48
CA THR A 87 -10.99 7.81 16.77
C THR A 87 -9.93 8.79 17.28
N LYS A 88 -9.05 8.37 18.18
CA LYS A 88 -7.97 9.21 18.70
C LYS A 88 -7.04 9.69 17.58
N LYS A 89 -6.63 8.78 16.69
CA LYS A 89 -5.77 9.12 15.54
C LYS A 89 -6.45 10.10 14.58
N ILE A 90 -7.75 9.91 14.33
CA ILE A 90 -8.51 10.83 13.48
C ILE A 90 -8.54 12.23 14.09
N ASN A 91 -8.80 12.33 15.40
CA ASN A 91 -8.80 13.62 16.10
C ASN A 91 -7.42 14.31 16.06
N GLU A 92 -6.33 13.55 16.20
CA GLU A 92 -4.96 14.07 16.07
C GLU A 92 -4.70 14.61 14.65
N ILE A 93 -5.19 13.92 13.61
CA ILE A 93 -5.10 14.38 12.21
C ILE A 93 -5.94 15.64 11.99
N ILE A 94 -7.17 15.70 12.50
CA ILE A 94 -8.01 16.91 12.44
C ILE A 94 -7.27 18.09 13.05
N ALA A 95 -6.76 17.94 14.27
CA ALA A 95 -6.02 19.00 14.96
C ALA A 95 -4.74 19.42 14.21
N LYS A 96 -4.03 18.47 13.58
CA LYS A 96 -2.87 18.73 12.74
C LYS A 96 -3.25 19.57 11.53
N VAL A 97 -4.24 19.15 10.76
CA VAL A 97 -4.71 19.83 9.54
C VAL A 97 -5.19 21.24 9.84
N GLN A 98 -5.94 21.44 10.93
CA GLN A 98 -6.39 22.76 11.36
C GLN A 98 -5.22 23.71 11.66
N ARG A 99 -4.18 23.21 12.34
CA ARG A 99 -2.97 24.01 12.64
C ARG A 99 -2.19 24.39 11.38
N GLU A 100 -1.99 23.42 10.46
CA GLU A 100 -1.18 23.62 9.25
C GLU A 100 -1.88 24.55 8.26
N ASN A 101 -3.18 24.36 8.04
CA ASN A 101 -3.94 25.11 7.05
C ASN A 101 -4.51 26.44 7.57
N LYS A 102 -4.41 26.73 8.88
CA LYS A 102 -5.00 27.89 9.55
C LYS A 102 -6.49 28.09 9.24
N ARG A 103 -7.20 26.99 8.96
CA ARG A 103 -8.63 26.94 8.70
C ARG A 103 -9.22 25.63 9.26
N ASN A 104 -10.55 25.56 9.33
CA ASN A 104 -11.20 24.31 9.69
C ASN A 104 -10.85 23.22 8.67
N ALA A 105 -10.52 22.03 9.17
CA ALA A 105 -10.28 20.86 8.34
C ALA A 105 -11.56 20.48 7.61
N SER A 106 -11.48 20.20 6.32
CA SER A 106 -12.56 19.56 5.58
C SER A 106 -12.46 18.04 5.70
N HIS A 107 -13.55 17.33 5.37
CA HIS A 107 -13.52 15.88 5.29
C HIS A 107 -12.44 15.37 4.32
N ASP A 108 -12.31 16.01 3.17
CA ASP A 108 -11.35 15.61 2.14
C ASP A 108 -9.89 15.84 2.57
N ASP A 109 -9.62 16.89 3.37
CA ASP A 109 -8.31 17.10 3.98
C ASP A 109 -7.94 15.91 4.90
N ILE A 110 -8.91 15.43 5.68
CA ILE A 110 -8.69 14.31 6.61
C ILE A 110 -8.49 13.01 5.81
N VAL A 111 -9.35 12.75 4.81
CA VAL A 111 -9.20 11.60 3.91
C VAL A 111 -7.80 11.55 3.30
N ALA A 112 -7.25 12.70 2.88
CA ALA A 112 -5.93 12.78 2.27
C ALA A 112 -4.78 12.46 3.25
N GLN A 113 -4.97 12.70 4.54
CA GLN A 113 -3.97 12.45 5.59
C GLN A 113 -4.04 11.02 6.19
N MET A 114 -5.12 10.27 5.91
CA MET A 114 -5.24 8.90 6.41
C MET A 114 -4.24 7.98 5.72
N THR A 115 -3.60 7.11 6.49
CA THR A 115 -2.61 6.16 5.99
C THR A 115 -3.25 5.01 5.21
N PHE A 116 -2.48 4.40 4.30
CA PHE A 116 -2.89 3.16 3.62
C PHE A 116 -3.35 2.07 4.62
N GLY A 117 -2.63 1.94 5.74
CA GLY A 117 -2.99 0.99 6.81
C GLY A 117 -4.38 1.24 7.41
N PHE A 118 -4.81 2.50 7.54
CA PHE A 118 -6.15 2.84 7.98
C PHE A 118 -7.20 2.32 6.99
N TRP A 119 -7.05 2.57 5.70
CA TRP A 119 -7.97 2.09 4.66
C TRP A 119 -8.00 0.56 4.57
N CYS A 120 -6.84 -0.10 4.70
CA CYS A 120 -6.76 -1.56 4.77
C CYS A 120 -7.54 -2.14 5.97
N SER A 121 -7.64 -1.41 7.08
CA SER A 121 -8.33 -1.89 8.29
C SER A 121 -9.81 -2.16 8.06
N PHE A 122 -10.45 -1.49 7.10
CA PHE A 122 -11.86 -1.70 6.75
C PHE A 122 -12.14 -3.10 6.18
N PHE A 123 -11.11 -3.83 5.77
CA PHE A 123 -11.25 -5.24 5.37
C PHE A 123 -11.16 -6.22 6.53
N HIS A 124 -10.88 -5.78 7.75
CA HIS A 124 -10.88 -6.64 8.92
C HIS A 124 -12.31 -7.06 9.28
N ARG A 125 -12.47 -8.29 9.82
CA ARG A 125 -13.76 -8.91 10.21
C ARG A 125 -14.64 -8.00 11.09
N ARG A 126 -14.06 -7.15 11.92
CA ARG A 126 -14.81 -6.21 12.78
C ARG A 126 -15.72 -5.26 12.00
N TYR A 127 -15.42 -5.03 10.71
CA TYR A 127 -16.22 -4.17 9.82
C TYR A 127 -17.31 -4.92 9.05
N ASP A 128 -17.46 -6.26 9.25
CA ASP A 128 -18.53 -7.04 8.61
C ASP A 128 -19.91 -6.45 8.92
N PRO A 129 -20.30 -6.16 10.18
CA PRO A 129 -21.60 -5.58 10.49
C PRO A 129 -21.75 -4.11 10.09
N ILE A 130 -20.66 -3.44 9.75
CA ILE A 130 -20.64 -2.00 9.46
C ILE A 130 -20.84 -1.75 7.97
N ILE A 131 -19.96 -2.30 7.14
CA ILE A 131 -19.99 -2.02 5.68
C ILE A 131 -20.22 -3.26 4.82
N TRP A 132 -19.70 -4.45 5.23
CA TRP A 132 -19.72 -5.62 4.36
C TRP A 132 -21.04 -6.35 4.30
N HIS A 133 -21.91 -6.20 5.30
CA HIS A 133 -23.29 -6.71 5.26
C HIS A 133 -24.19 -5.89 4.31
N ARG A 134 -23.79 -4.69 3.91
CA ARG A 134 -24.58 -3.86 3.00
C ARG A 134 -24.53 -4.43 1.59
N LYS A 135 -25.71 -4.56 0.98
CA LYS A 135 -25.95 -5.27 -0.28
C LYS A 135 -25.08 -4.78 -1.45
N ASP A 136 -24.78 -3.48 -1.47
CA ASP A 136 -24.06 -2.84 -2.58
C ASP A 136 -22.57 -2.59 -2.32
N THR A 137 -22.05 -2.89 -1.13
CA THR A 137 -20.65 -2.55 -0.77
C THR A 137 -19.64 -3.08 -1.80
N PHE A 138 -19.73 -4.37 -2.15
CA PHE A 138 -18.85 -4.93 -3.16
C PHE A 138 -19.05 -4.27 -4.54
N LYS A 139 -20.28 -3.92 -4.90
CA LYS A 139 -20.58 -3.27 -6.19
C LYS A 139 -20.03 -1.84 -6.24
N ILE A 140 -19.96 -1.15 -5.10
CA ILE A 140 -19.42 0.21 -5.03
C ILE A 140 -17.88 0.16 -5.01
N ILE A 141 -17.28 -0.68 -4.16
CA ILE A 141 -15.81 -0.72 -4.01
C ILE A 141 -15.19 -1.39 -5.23
N PHE A 142 -15.74 -2.52 -5.66
CA PHE A 142 -15.19 -3.39 -6.72
C PHE A 142 -16.24 -3.69 -7.79
N PRO A 143 -16.67 -2.70 -8.59
CA PRO A 143 -17.72 -2.89 -9.59
C PRO A 143 -17.40 -3.99 -10.60
N ASN A 144 -16.13 -4.13 -10.99
CA ASN A 144 -15.67 -5.07 -12.01
C ASN A 144 -15.26 -6.45 -11.43
N LEU A 145 -15.33 -6.64 -10.10
CA LEU A 145 -14.96 -7.91 -9.48
C LEU A 145 -15.99 -9.00 -9.81
N PRO A 146 -15.57 -10.16 -10.33
CA PRO A 146 -16.46 -11.30 -10.56
C PRO A 146 -17.24 -11.70 -9.30
N ARG A 147 -18.51 -12.08 -9.46
CA ARG A 147 -19.38 -12.43 -8.30
C ARG A 147 -18.79 -13.53 -7.43
N THR A 148 -18.11 -14.50 -8.02
CA THR A 148 -17.45 -15.63 -7.34
C THR A 148 -16.37 -15.16 -6.34
N ASN A 149 -15.73 -14.03 -6.62
CA ASN A 149 -14.62 -13.46 -5.83
C ASN A 149 -15.08 -12.40 -4.82
N ARG A 150 -16.38 -12.08 -4.76
CA ARG A 150 -16.96 -11.09 -3.84
C ARG A 150 -17.06 -11.62 -2.41
N LYS A 151 -15.91 -11.93 -1.82
CA LYS A 151 -15.76 -12.32 -0.42
C LYS A 151 -14.76 -11.39 0.24
N ARG A 152 -15.16 -10.76 1.37
CA ARG A 152 -14.28 -9.86 2.12
C ARG A 152 -12.94 -10.51 2.46
N SER A 153 -12.95 -11.76 2.94
CA SER A 153 -11.73 -12.51 3.29
C SER A 153 -10.79 -12.76 2.11
N TYR A 154 -11.32 -12.92 0.89
CA TYR A 154 -10.51 -13.04 -0.31
C TYR A 154 -9.73 -11.75 -0.60
N ILE A 155 -10.42 -10.60 -0.53
CA ILE A 155 -9.79 -9.29 -0.72
C ILE A 155 -8.83 -8.96 0.43
N GLU A 156 -9.24 -9.22 1.68
CA GLU A 156 -8.38 -9.03 2.86
C GLU A 156 -7.04 -9.76 2.71
N GLY A 157 -7.06 -11.02 2.26
CA GLY A 157 -5.85 -11.80 2.06
C GLY A 157 -4.88 -11.17 1.06
N LYS A 158 -5.37 -10.54 -0.02
CA LYS A 158 -4.54 -9.81 -0.98
C LYS A 158 -4.01 -8.50 -0.38
N ILE A 159 -4.89 -7.72 0.24
CA ILE A 159 -4.54 -6.42 0.84
C ILE A 159 -3.47 -6.57 1.92
N LEU A 160 -3.54 -7.62 2.76
CA LEU A 160 -2.53 -7.87 3.79
C LEU A 160 -1.15 -8.17 3.20
N LYS A 161 -1.09 -8.95 2.13
CA LYS A 161 0.16 -9.25 1.41
C LYS A 161 0.75 -8.00 0.75
N ILE A 162 -0.09 -7.18 0.10
CA ILE A 162 0.33 -5.92 -0.50
C ILE A 162 0.83 -4.95 0.58
N LYS A 163 0.10 -4.83 1.70
CA LYS A 163 0.48 -3.99 2.84
C LYS A 163 1.85 -4.39 3.41
N GLU A 164 2.15 -5.69 3.48
CA GLU A 164 3.47 -6.17 3.91
C GLU A 164 4.57 -5.64 2.98
N ILE A 165 4.43 -5.81 1.67
CA ILE A 165 5.42 -5.31 0.69
C ILE A 165 5.52 -3.78 0.74
N ARG A 166 4.40 -3.06 0.79
CA ARG A 166 4.38 -1.60 0.92
C ARG A 166 5.13 -1.11 2.16
N ASN A 167 4.93 -1.78 3.30
CA ASN A 167 5.63 -1.42 4.54
C ASN A 167 7.14 -1.69 4.42
N ARG A 168 7.55 -2.79 3.80
CA ARG A 168 8.98 -3.06 3.54
C ARG A 168 9.60 -1.98 2.67
N ILE A 169 8.92 -1.56 1.60
CA ILE A 169 9.37 -0.46 0.74
C ILE A 169 9.52 0.82 1.56
N ALA A 170 8.52 1.18 2.37
CA ALA A 170 8.53 2.38 3.18
C ALA A 170 9.62 2.39 4.27
N HIS A 171 10.02 1.22 4.75
CA HIS A 171 11.09 1.04 5.75
C HIS A 171 12.44 0.66 5.13
N HIS A 172 12.55 0.73 3.79
CA HIS A 172 13.77 0.37 3.04
C HIS A 172 14.26 -1.06 3.31
N GLU A 173 13.34 -1.98 3.60
CA GLU A 173 13.64 -3.39 3.84
C GLU A 173 13.73 -4.18 2.52
N PRO A 174 14.42 -5.34 2.53
CA PRO A 174 14.48 -6.21 1.34
C PRO A 174 13.10 -6.69 0.89
N VAL A 175 12.77 -6.52 -0.40
CA VAL A 175 11.50 -6.94 -1.01
C VAL A 175 11.65 -8.13 -1.97
N TRP A 176 12.86 -8.44 -2.42
CA TRP A 176 13.11 -9.34 -3.55
C TRP A 176 13.23 -10.82 -3.17
N ASN A 177 13.59 -11.20 -1.99
CA ASN A 177 13.81 -12.60 -1.60
C ASN A 177 12.96 -12.97 -0.38
N ARG A 178 11.64 -12.95 -0.53
CA ARG A 178 10.70 -13.16 0.57
C ARG A 178 9.60 -14.16 0.21
N LYS A 179 8.93 -14.65 1.25
CA LYS A 179 7.78 -15.57 1.14
C LYS A 179 6.68 -14.99 0.24
N ILE A 180 6.51 -13.67 0.25
CA ILE A 180 5.61 -12.95 -0.67
C ILE A 180 6.50 -12.32 -1.73
N SER A 181 6.38 -12.79 -2.96
CA SER A 181 7.07 -12.21 -4.11
C SER A 181 6.54 -10.81 -4.41
N ILE A 182 7.44 -9.86 -4.66
CA ILE A 182 7.07 -8.51 -5.10
C ILE A 182 6.32 -8.55 -6.44
N LEU A 183 6.64 -9.49 -7.33
CA LEU A 183 5.91 -9.73 -8.58
C LEU A 183 4.45 -10.11 -8.32
N ASN A 184 4.21 -11.02 -7.37
CA ASN A 184 2.86 -11.39 -6.98
C ASN A 184 2.11 -10.21 -6.34
N ALA A 185 2.79 -9.38 -5.55
CA ALA A 185 2.18 -8.18 -4.98
C ALA A 185 1.79 -7.17 -6.06
N HIS A 186 2.64 -6.94 -7.06
CA HIS A 186 2.34 -6.10 -8.22
C HIS A 186 1.11 -6.61 -8.98
N SER A 187 1.07 -7.92 -9.28
CA SER A 187 -0.08 -8.57 -9.94
C SER A 187 -1.38 -8.42 -9.14
N MET A 188 -1.32 -8.61 -7.81
CA MET A 188 -2.48 -8.40 -6.94
C MET A 188 -2.94 -6.93 -6.91
N CYS A 189 -2.02 -5.97 -6.95
CA CYS A 189 -2.37 -4.55 -7.07
C CYS A 189 -3.12 -4.27 -8.37
N HIS A 190 -2.61 -4.75 -9.51
CA HIS A 190 -3.24 -4.58 -10.81
C HIS A 190 -4.66 -5.16 -10.83
N GLU A 191 -4.84 -6.39 -10.29
CA GLU A 191 -6.16 -7.02 -10.19
C GLU A 191 -7.13 -6.18 -9.34
N LEU A 192 -6.70 -5.67 -8.18
CA LEU A 192 -7.57 -4.87 -7.33
C LEU A 192 -7.88 -3.50 -7.93
N ILE A 193 -6.91 -2.84 -8.60
CA ILE A 193 -7.12 -1.56 -9.28
C ILE A 193 -8.13 -1.75 -10.42
N ASP A 194 -7.98 -2.77 -11.26
CA ASP A 194 -8.91 -3.06 -12.35
C ASP A 194 -10.31 -3.40 -11.81
N ALA A 195 -10.38 -4.18 -10.73
CA ALA A 195 -11.64 -4.48 -10.06
C ALA A 195 -12.36 -3.22 -9.53
N MET A 196 -11.61 -2.18 -9.14
CA MET A 196 -12.15 -0.89 -8.69
C MET A 196 -12.44 0.07 -9.85
N SER A 197 -11.59 0.11 -10.89
CA SER A 197 -11.70 1.02 -12.03
C SER A 197 -10.86 0.55 -13.22
N SER A 198 -11.53 0.20 -14.32
CA SER A 198 -10.86 -0.15 -15.58
C SER A 198 -10.11 1.04 -16.19
N ASP A 199 -10.50 2.27 -15.90
CA ASP A 199 -9.78 3.44 -16.40
C ASP A 199 -8.52 3.72 -15.57
N ALA A 200 -8.58 3.50 -14.25
CA ALA A 200 -7.40 3.63 -13.40
C ALA A 200 -6.29 2.66 -13.80
N ILE A 201 -6.62 1.41 -14.12
CA ILE A 201 -5.61 0.44 -14.57
C ILE A 201 -5.02 0.80 -15.94
N LYS A 202 -5.82 1.37 -16.87
CA LYS A 202 -5.32 1.88 -18.15
C LYS A 202 -4.33 3.02 -17.95
N MET A 203 -4.68 3.99 -17.10
CA MET A 203 -3.80 5.11 -16.76
C MET A 203 -2.51 4.64 -16.08
N LEU A 204 -2.59 3.71 -15.12
CA LEU A 204 -1.41 3.14 -14.48
C LEU A 204 -0.45 2.50 -15.50
N LYS A 205 -0.97 1.70 -16.44
CA LYS A 205 -0.16 1.04 -17.48
C LYS A 205 0.67 1.98 -18.34
N MET A 206 0.30 3.26 -18.43
CA MET A 206 1.07 4.27 -19.18
C MET A 206 2.39 4.64 -18.50
N ILE A 207 2.50 4.44 -17.19
CA ILE A 207 3.65 4.85 -16.37
C ILE A 207 4.29 3.70 -15.58
N ASP A 208 3.70 2.52 -15.62
CA ASP A 208 4.17 1.35 -14.89
C ASP A 208 5.42 0.75 -15.54
N LYS A 209 6.57 0.97 -14.91
CA LYS A 209 7.87 0.45 -15.34
C LYS A 209 8.27 -0.83 -14.61
N PHE A 210 7.44 -1.31 -13.66
CA PHE A 210 7.80 -2.46 -12.84
C PHE A 210 8.11 -3.72 -13.66
N PRO A 211 7.34 -4.11 -14.70
CA PRO A 211 7.65 -5.31 -15.49
C PRO A 211 9.03 -5.25 -16.13
N GLN A 212 9.39 -4.13 -16.76
CA GLN A 212 10.68 -3.96 -17.43
C GLN A 212 11.86 -4.00 -16.44
N VAL A 213 11.70 -3.33 -15.27
CA VAL A 213 12.71 -3.34 -14.21
C VAL A 213 12.86 -4.75 -13.62
N TYR A 214 11.74 -5.45 -13.40
CA TYR A 214 11.78 -6.82 -12.90
C TYR A 214 12.51 -7.77 -13.85
N GLU A 215 12.20 -7.69 -15.15
CA GLU A 215 12.85 -8.50 -16.18
C GLU A 215 14.34 -8.22 -16.28
N SER A 216 14.75 -6.94 -16.32
CA SER A 216 16.19 -6.58 -16.43
C SER A 216 17.02 -7.14 -15.27
N ILE A 217 16.49 -7.14 -14.05
CA ILE A 217 17.19 -7.67 -12.86
C ILE A 217 17.30 -9.21 -12.89
N HIS A 218 16.36 -9.92 -13.52
CA HIS A 218 16.32 -11.39 -13.48
C HIS A 218 16.95 -12.01 -14.74
N HIS A 219 17.17 -11.26 -15.82
CA HIS A 219 17.91 -11.72 -16.99
C HIS A 219 19.43 -11.63 -16.78
N ASP A 220 19.93 -10.75 -15.94
CA ASP A 220 21.36 -10.56 -15.64
C ASP A 220 21.85 -11.41 -14.44
N SER A 221 21.03 -12.34 -13.94
CA SER A 221 21.29 -13.21 -12.79
C SER A 221 21.47 -14.65 -13.22
#